data_b543a8aaf82a970f3ee724487e03deff
#
_entry.id   b543a8aaf82a970f3ee724487e03deff
#
_cell.length_a   1.000
_cell.length_b   1.000
_cell.length_c   1.000
_cell.angle_alpha   90.00
_cell.angle_beta   90.00
_cell.angle_gamma   90.00
#
_symmetry.space_group_name_H-M   'P 1'
#
loop_
_entity.id
_entity.type
_entity.pdbx_description
1 polymer ?
#
loop_
_entity_poly.entity_id
_entity_poly.type
_entity_poly.pdbx_seq_one_letter_code
_entity_poly.pdbx_strand_id
1 'polypeptide(L)'
;GQGTNNYTTSQLARYITAVANEGTVYNLSLLDKVTSPKGKTIKDYTPEVKNKVTDVSASTWQAVHEGMRAVVTSEYKDIFTKLNSSGIALSGKTGTAQQSQTHPDHGLFVGFAPSDSPQIAFAIRIANGYSSTFAAEVGNDVMEYYYKVTPENELITGSASDIGTGSNGGD
;
A
#
# COMPACT_ATOMS: atom_id res chain seq x y z
N GLY A 1 2.34 -13.03 2.60
CA GLY A 1 2.52 -14.33 2.97
C GLY A 1 3.23 -15.25 2.01
N GLN A 2 3.42 -16.45 2.46
CA GLN A 2 4.03 -17.55 1.71
C GLN A 2 2.97 -18.58 1.32
N GLY A 3 3.31 -19.48 0.42
CA GLY A 3 2.47 -20.57 -0.03
C GLY A 3 2.39 -20.60 -1.55
N THR A 4 1.30 -21.15 -2.09
CA THR A 4 1.06 -21.25 -3.54
C THR A 4 0.59 -19.91 -4.17
N ASN A 5 0.44 -18.86 -3.36
CA ASN A 5 0.01 -17.56 -3.83
C ASN A 5 1.16 -16.83 -4.54
N ASN A 6 0.88 -16.34 -5.74
CA ASN A 6 1.83 -15.55 -6.53
C ASN A 6 1.09 -14.33 -7.11
N TYR A 7 1.22 -13.20 -6.45
CA TYR A 7 0.53 -11.96 -6.81
C TYR A 7 1.51 -10.84 -7.15
N THR A 8 1.17 -10.04 -8.14
CA THR A 8 1.85 -8.77 -8.40
C THR A 8 1.47 -7.73 -7.35
N THR A 9 2.30 -6.70 -7.18
CA THR A 9 1.99 -5.58 -6.26
C THR A 9 0.69 -4.87 -6.66
N SER A 10 0.40 -4.76 -7.96
CA SER A 10 -0.87 -4.20 -8.44
C SER A 10 -2.09 -5.07 -8.10
N GLN A 11 -1.94 -6.39 -8.10
CA GLN A 11 -3.02 -7.28 -7.63
C GLN A 11 -3.25 -7.15 -6.12
N LEU A 12 -2.18 -6.96 -5.32
CA LEU A 12 -2.30 -6.66 -3.90
C LEU A 12 -2.97 -5.30 -3.65
N ALA A 13 -2.64 -4.27 -4.45
CA ALA A 13 -3.30 -2.98 -4.37
C ALA A 13 -4.81 -3.09 -4.67
N ARG A 14 -5.20 -3.87 -5.70
CA ARG A 14 -6.61 -4.16 -5.97
C ARG A 14 -7.28 -4.91 -4.82
N TYR A 15 -6.61 -5.90 -4.27
CA TYR A 15 -7.12 -6.68 -3.14
C TYR A 15 -7.37 -5.79 -1.92
N ILE A 16 -6.39 -4.99 -1.53
CA ILE A 16 -6.54 -4.12 -0.34
C ILE A 16 -7.58 -3.01 -0.57
N THR A 17 -7.75 -2.53 -1.80
CA THR A 17 -8.85 -1.63 -2.14
C THR A 17 -10.21 -2.30 -1.92
N ALA A 18 -10.37 -3.58 -2.30
CA ALA A 18 -11.59 -4.32 -2.06
C ALA A 18 -11.86 -4.57 -0.56
N VAL A 19 -10.81 -4.79 0.23
CA VAL A 19 -10.93 -4.87 1.70
C VAL A 19 -11.37 -3.53 2.27
N ALA A 20 -10.74 -2.43 1.87
CA ALA A 20 -11.01 -1.09 2.35
C ALA A 20 -12.46 -0.64 2.11
N ASN A 21 -13.08 -1.06 1.00
CA ASN A 21 -14.44 -0.67 0.61
C ASN A 21 -15.48 -1.79 0.78
N GLU A 22 -15.18 -2.77 1.63
CA GLU A 22 -16.09 -3.85 2.00
C GLU A 22 -16.58 -4.70 0.82
N GLY A 23 -15.67 -5.02 -0.09
CA GLY A 23 -15.88 -6.04 -1.11
C GLY A 23 -16.06 -5.55 -2.54
N THR A 24 -16.06 -4.27 -2.83
CA THR A 24 -16.11 -3.80 -4.22
C THR A 24 -14.75 -3.93 -4.89
N VAL A 25 -14.67 -4.71 -5.95
CA VAL A 25 -13.46 -4.95 -6.75
C VAL A 25 -13.52 -4.11 -8.02
N TYR A 26 -12.55 -3.20 -8.19
CA TYR A 26 -12.45 -2.35 -9.37
C TYR A 26 -11.47 -2.91 -10.41
N ASN A 27 -11.72 -2.57 -11.68
CA ASN A 27 -10.70 -2.66 -12.70
C ASN A 27 -9.59 -1.64 -12.43
N LEU A 28 -8.33 -2.08 -12.54
CA LEU A 28 -7.21 -1.17 -12.43
C LEU A 28 -7.07 -0.36 -13.72
N SER A 29 -6.89 0.96 -13.59
CA SER A 29 -6.58 1.86 -14.68
C SER A 29 -5.45 2.80 -14.28
N LEU A 30 -4.54 3.06 -15.21
CA LEU A 30 -3.53 4.12 -15.06
C LEU A 30 -4.02 5.45 -15.63
N LEU A 31 -5.13 5.43 -16.35
CA LEU A 31 -5.71 6.61 -16.96
C LEU A 31 -6.83 7.15 -16.07
N ASP A 32 -6.70 8.40 -15.68
CA ASP A 32 -7.70 9.18 -14.98
C ASP A 32 -8.53 10.01 -15.98
N LYS A 33 -7.84 10.84 -16.75
CA LYS A 33 -8.49 11.70 -17.76
C LYS A 33 -7.54 12.11 -18.88
N VAL A 34 -8.13 12.50 -19.99
CA VAL A 34 -7.42 13.18 -21.10
C VAL A 34 -7.88 14.62 -21.13
N THR A 35 -6.94 15.54 -21.14
CA THR A 35 -7.20 16.98 -21.23
C THR A 35 -6.61 17.58 -22.50
N SER A 36 -7.25 18.63 -23.00
CA SER A 36 -6.68 19.49 -24.05
C SER A 36 -5.47 20.28 -23.51
N PRO A 37 -4.63 20.88 -24.39
CA PRO A 37 -3.57 21.77 -23.94
C PRO A 37 -4.02 22.97 -23.10
N LYS A 38 -5.30 23.33 -23.20
CA LYS A 38 -5.93 24.41 -22.43
C LYS A 38 -6.61 23.91 -21.13
N GLY A 39 -6.34 22.65 -20.71
CA GLY A 39 -6.87 22.09 -19.48
C GLY A 39 -8.33 21.58 -19.53
N LYS A 40 -9.02 21.70 -20.67
CA LYS A 40 -10.39 21.17 -20.79
C LYS A 40 -10.38 19.65 -20.87
N THR A 41 -11.16 18.97 -20.02
CA THR A 41 -11.32 17.51 -20.09
C THR A 41 -11.95 17.10 -21.41
N ILE A 42 -11.28 16.21 -22.14
CA ILE A 42 -11.72 15.61 -23.41
C ILE A 42 -12.41 14.27 -23.11
N LYS A 43 -11.79 13.48 -22.22
CA LYS A 43 -12.29 12.17 -21.81
C LYS A 43 -11.97 11.91 -20.35
N ASP A 44 -12.96 11.42 -19.63
CA ASP A 44 -12.84 10.96 -18.24
C ASP A 44 -12.86 9.42 -18.19
N TYR A 45 -12.08 8.83 -17.28
CA TYR A 45 -12.03 7.38 -17.06
C TYR A 45 -12.53 7.10 -15.64
N THR A 46 -13.84 6.93 -15.51
CA THR A 46 -14.44 6.55 -14.23
C THR A 46 -14.04 5.13 -13.86
N PRO A 47 -13.79 4.86 -12.56
CA PRO A 47 -13.52 3.51 -12.09
C PRO A 47 -14.68 2.55 -12.43
N GLU A 48 -14.33 1.41 -13.04
CA GLU A 48 -15.30 0.37 -13.38
C GLU A 48 -15.28 -0.73 -12.31
N VAL A 49 -16.47 -1.07 -11.80
CA VAL A 49 -16.63 -2.21 -10.89
C VAL A 49 -16.48 -3.50 -11.69
N LYS A 50 -15.50 -4.31 -11.33
CA LYS A 50 -15.24 -5.63 -11.91
C LYS A 50 -16.08 -6.71 -11.25
N ASN A 51 -16.21 -6.65 -9.93
CA ASN A 51 -16.93 -7.63 -9.13
C ASN A 51 -17.31 -7.05 -7.78
N LYS A 52 -18.20 -7.72 -7.07
CA LYS A 52 -18.54 -7.40 -5.68
C LYS A 52 -18.61 -8.67 -4.86
N VAL A 53 -17.90 -8.70 -3.74
CA VAL A 53 -17.97 -9.77 -2.74
C VAL A 53 -19.22 -9.53 -1.89
N THR A 54 -20.17 -10.45 -1.92
CA THR A 54 -21.50 -10.27 -1.30
C THR A 54 -21.76 -11.26 -0.18
N ASP A 55 -20.91 -12.25 0.00
CA ASP A 55 -21.02 -13.35 0.96
C ASP A 55 -20.28 -13.11 2.28
N VAL A 56 -19.80 -11.89 2.50
CA VAL A 56 -19.13 -11.46 3.72
C VAL A 56 -20.00 -10.46 4.47
N SER A 57 -20.25 -10.72 5.74
CA SER A 57 -21.09 -9.86 6.58
C SER A 57 -20.39 -8.55 6.95
N ALA A 58 -21.17 -7.50 7.24
CA ALA A 58 -20.63 -6.22 7.71
C ALA A 58 -19.78 -6.38 8.99
N SER A 59 -20.20 -7.25 9.91
CA SER A 59 -19.43 -7.53 11.12
C SER A 59 -18.08 -8.21 10.85
N THR A 60 -17.98 -9.01 9.78
CA THR A 60 -16.72 -9.61 9.34
C THR A 60 -15.79 -8.55 8.76
N TRP A 61 -16.30 -7.65 7.92
CA TRP A 61 -15.52 -6.51 7.40
C TRP A 61 -15.01 -5.63 8.53
N GLN A 62 -15.88 -5.30 9.48
CA GLN A 62 -15.50 -4.52 10.66
C GLN A 62 -14.38 -5.21 11.45
N ALA A 63 -14.49 -6.50 11.74
CA ALA A 63 -13.46 -7.26 12.46
C ALA A 63 -12.11 -7.26 11.72
N VAL A 64 -12.12 -7.35 10.37
CA VAL A 64 -10.91 -7.26 9.56
C VAL A 64 -10.29 -5.85 9.66
N HIS A 65 -11.10 -4.79 9.54
CA HIS A 65 -10.64 -3.41 9.65
C HIS A 65 -10.05 -3.11 11.03
N GLU A 66 -10.71 -3.56 12.11
CA GLU A 66 -10.22 -3.43 13.49
C GLU A 66 -8.91 -4.18 13.69
N GLY A 67 -8.79 -5.42 13.19
CA GLY A 67 -7.55 -6.17 13.23
C GLY A 67 -6.41 -5.50 12.48
N MET A 68 -6.68 -4.93 11.32
CA MET A 68 -5.70 -4.17 10.55
C MET A 68 -5.33 -2.83 11.22
N ARG A 69 -6.28 -2.20 11.91
CA ARG A 69 -6.01 -1.00 12.72
C ARG A 69 -5.10 -1.34 13.91
N ALA A 70 -5.31 -2.47 14.56
CA ALA A 70 -4.51 -2.94 15.70
C ALA A 70 -3.02 -3.14 15.32
N VAL A 71 -2.70 -3.57 14.11
CA VAL A 71 -1.32 -3.67 13.62
C VAL A 71 -0.60 -2.32 13.73
N VAL A 72 -1.25 -1.25 13.32
CA VAL A 72 -0.69 0.12 13.28
C VAL A 72 -0.65 0.77 14.66
N THR A 73 -1.58 0.42 15.55
CA THR A 73 -1.69 1.06 16.88
C THR A 73 -1.01 0.28 18.00
N SER A 74 -0.61 -0.97 17.76
CA SER A 74 0.01 -1.84 18.76
C SER A 74 1.37 -2.33 18.32
N GLU A 75 1.42 -3.24 17.35
CA GLU A 75 2.66 -3.93 16.95
C GLU A 75 3.69 -2.99 16.29
N TYR A 76 3.21 -2.09 15.45
CA TYR A 76 4.05 -1.14 14.68
C TYR A 76 3.80 0.32 15.09
N LYS A 77 3.27 0.56 16.29
CA LYS A 77 2.88 1.90 16.77
C LYS A 77 4.00 2.95 16.65
N ASP A 78 5.25 2.54 16.86
CA ASP A 78 6.39 3.45 16.88
C ASP A 78 6.70 3.99 15.47
N ILE A 79 6.49 3.19 14.42
CA ILE A 79 6.62 3.61 13.02
C ILE A 79 5.55 4.66 12.68
N PHE A 80 4.31 4.46 13.13
CA PHE A 80 3.17 5.28 12.75
C PHE A 80 2.83 6.40 13.77
N THR A 81 3.78 6.76 14.62
CA THR A 81 3.54 7.74 15.71
C THR A 81 3.02 9.08 15.20
N LYS A 82 3.64 9.65 14.16
CA LYS A 82 3.23 10.95 13.60
C LYS A 82 1.84 10.88 12.96
N LEU A 83 1.56 9.87 12.14
CA LEU A 83 0.23 9.66 11.54
C LEU A 83 -0.85 9.52 12.61
N ASN A 84 -0.62 8.67 13.61
CA ASN A 84 -1.57 8.48 14.71
C ASN A 84 -1.81 9.77 15.48
N SER A 85 -0.75 10.56 15.73
CA SER A 85 -0.84 11.85 16.44
C SER A 85 -1.52 12.95 15.61
N SER A 86 -1.45 12.87 14.29
CA SER A 86 -2.13 13.82 13.39
C SER A 86 -3.63 13.54 13.21
N GLY A 87 -4.14 12.48 13.82
CA GLY A 87 -5.54 12.08 13.72
C GLY A 87 -5.84 11.22 12.46
N ILE A 88 -4.82 10.83 11.69
CA ILE A 88 -5.01 9.94 10.52
C ILE A 88 -5.01 8.49 10.99
N ALA A 89 -6.19 7.89 10.96
CA ALA A 89 -6.35 6.48 11.29
C ALA A 89 -5.96 5.59 10.10
N LEU A 90 -4.77 5.00 10.13
CA LEU A 90 -4.30 4.02 9.14
C LEU A 90 -4.63 2.60 9.59
N SER A 91 -5.13 1.76 8.70
CA SER A 91 -5.22 0.30 8.85
C SER A 91 -4.23 -0.37 7.93
N GLY A 92 -3.50 -1.39 8.40
CA GLY A 92 -2.48 -2.04 7.59
C GLY A 92 -2.23 -3.48 7.97
N LYS A 93 -1.51 -4.21 7.10
CA LYS A 93 -1.03 -5.56 7.34
C LYS A 93 0.34 -5.76 6.73
N THR A 94 1.22 -6.25 7.56
CA THR A 94 2.59 -6.63 7.18
C THR A 94 2.62 -8.03 6.56
N GLY A 95 3.63 -8.30 5.75
CA GLY A 95 3.91 -9.62 5.20
C GLY A 95 5.38 -9.80 4.92
N THR A 96 5.90 -10.96 5.25
CA THR A 96 7.25 -11.39 4.87
C THR A 96 7.10 -12.65 4.02
N ALA A 97 7.66 -12.62 2.82
CA ALA A 97 7.47 -13.69 1.84
C ALA A 97 8.80 -14.19 1.30
N GLN A 98 9.09 -15.45 1.59
CA GLN A 98 10.26 -16.14 1.05
C GLN A 98 9.97 -16.62 -0.37
N GLN A 99 10.76 -16.15 -1.32
CA GLN A 99 10.71 -16.63 -2.70
C GLN A 99 11.81 -17.65 -3.00
N SER A 100 12.94 -17.55 -2.30
CA SER A 100 14.12 -18.38 -2.49
C SER A 100 14.77 -18.69 -1.14
N GLN A 101 15.49 -19.80 -1.05
CA GLN A 101 16.32 -20.12 0.11
C GLN A 101 17.70 -19.42 0.06
N THR A 102 18.05 -18.85 -1.09
CA THR A 102 19.37 -18.22 -1.32
C THR A 102 19.30 -16.70 -1.34
N HIS A 103 18.10 -16.13 -1.33
CA HIS A 103 17.90 -14.67 -1.30
C HIS A 103 17.06 -14.28 -0.08
N PRO A 104 17.24 -13.05 0.43
CA PRO A 104 16.44 -12.54 1.52
C PRO A 104 14.94 -12.50 1.16
N ASP A 105 14.10 -12.54 2.18
CA ASP A 105 12.66 -12.47 2.04
C ASP A 105 12.21 -11.10 1.50
N HIS A 106 11.08 -11.09 0.81
CA HIS A 106 10.43 -9.85 0.41
C HIS A 106 9.68 -9.23 1.60
N GLY A 107 9.91 -7.95 1.85
CA GLY A 107 9.12 -7.17 2.79
C GLY A 107 7.86 -6.62 2.10
N LEU A 108 6.69 -6.81 2.73
CA LEU A 108 5.42 -6.33 2.21
C LEU A 108 4.66 -5.56 3.29
N PHE A 109 3.96 -4.52 2.84
CA PHE A 109 2.96 -3.84 3.64
C PHE A 109 1.81 -3.39 2.74
N VAL A 110 0.58 -3.64 3.18
CA VAL A 110 -0.63 -3.16 2.52
C VAL A 110 -1.46 -2.38 3.52
N GLY A 111 -2.15 -1.35 3.06
CA GLY A 111 -2.94 -0.54 3.98
C GLY A 111 -3.94 0.34 3.28
N PHE A 112 -4.77 1.00 4.09
CA PHE A 112 -5.73 2.01 3.65
C PHE A 112 -5.96 3.04 4.75
N ALA A 113 -6.35 4.23 4.36
CA ALA A 113 -6.65 5.33 5.28
C ALA A 113 -7.74 6.27 4.69
N PRO A 114 -8.52 6.98 5.55
CA PRO A 114 -8.73 6.68 6.98
C PRO A 114 -9.35 5.30 7.21
N SER A 115 -9.18 4.74 8.40
CA SER A 115 -9.63 3.38 8.73
C SER A 115 -11.15 3.20 8.69
N ASP A 116 -11.88 4.25 9.08
CA ASP A 116 -13.34 4.28 9.19
C ASP A 116 -14.03 4.78 7.91
N SER A 117 -13.31 5.51 7.06
CA SER A 117 -13.82 6.05 5.80
C SER A 117 -12.71 6.07 4.74
N PRO A 118 -12.30 4.92 4.22
CA PRO A 118 -11.15 4.78 3.34
C PRO A 118 -11.23 5.66 2.09
N GLN A 119 -10.19 6.46 1.87
CA GLN A 119 -10.03 7.32 0.69
C GLN A 119 -8.88 6.87 -0.19
N ILE A 120 -7.87 6.22 0.39
CA ILE A 120 -6.71 5.70 -0.30
C ILE A 120 -6.38 4.31 0.21
N ALA A 121 -6.00 3.43 -0.70
CA ALA A 121 -5.43 2.12 -0.39
C ALA A 121 -4.11 1.95 -1.15
N PHE A 122 -3.16 1.24 -0.56
CA PHE A 122 -1.83 1.07 -1.14
C PHE A 122 -1.25 -0.31 -0.85
N ALA A 123 -0.29 -0.71 -1.67
CA ALA A 123 0.51 -1.91 -1.47
C ALA A 123 1.98 -1.61 -1.75
N ILE A 124 2.85 -2.01 -0.86
CA ILE A 124 4.30 -1.84 -0.94
C ILE A 124 4.95 -3.20 -0.92
N ARG A 125 5.92 -3.41 -1.81
CA ARG A 125 6.79 -4.57 -1.84
C ARG A 125 8.23 -4.11 -2.01
N ILE A 126 9.08 -4.49 -1.08
CA ILE A 126 10.53 -4.35 -1.18
C ILE A 126 11.09 -5.72 -1.52
N ALA A 127 11.59 -5.87 -2.75
CA ALA A 127 12.20 -7.11 -3.20
C ALA A 127 13.47 -7.37 -2.39
N ASN A 128 13.59 -8.59 -1.83
CA ASN A 128 14.72 -8.99 -0.99
C ASN A 128 14.98 -8.02 0.18
N GLY A 129 13.92 -7.43 0.70
CA GLY A 129 13.97 -6.38 1.73
C GLY A 129 14.14 -6.87 3.17
N TYR A 130 14.39 -8.15 3.37
CA TYR A 130 14.58 -8.83 4.66
C TYR A 130 13.36 -8.81 5.60
N SER A 131 12.76 -7.64 5.81
CA SER A 131 11.71 -7.44 6.82
C SER A 131 10.54 -6.64 6.27
N SER A 132 9.33 -6.99 6.71
CA SER A 132 8.13 -6.21 6.48
C SER A 132 8.16 -4.84 7.18
N THR A 133 9.02 -4.66 8.19
CA THR A 133 9.22 -3.39 8.89
C THR A 133 9.60 -2.28 7.92
N PHE A 134 10.57 -2.53 7.04
CA PHE A 134 10.99 -1.54 6.03
C PHE A 134 9.86 -1.17 5.05
N ALA A 135 9.01 -2.14 4.70
CA ALA A 135 7.84 -1.84 3.87
C ALA A 135 6.78 -1.02 4.64
N ALA A 136 6.65 -1.22 5.95
CA ALA A 136 5.79 -0.42 6.80
C ALA A 136 6.31 1.02 6.96
N GLU A 137 7.63 1.21 7.13
CA GLU A 137 8.28 2.53 7.16
C GLU A 137 8.04 3.31 5.88
N VAL A 138 8.27 2.70 4.71
CA VAL A 138 7.95 3.32 3.41
C VAL A 138 6.45 3.66 3.32
N GLY A 139 5.58 2.78 3.85
CA GLY A 139 4.15 3.03 3.89
C GLY A 139 3.77 4.23 4.77
N ASN A 140 4.45 4.38 5.90
CA ASN A 140 4.30 5.54 6.77
C ASN A 140 4.68 6.83 6.04
N ASP A 141 5.86 6.86 5.42
CA ASP A 141 6.37 8.05 4.72
C ASP A 141 5.46 8.47 3.56
N VAL A 142 4.98 7.50 2.76
CA VAL A 142 4.02 7.75 1.69
C VAL A 142 2.72 8.35 2.25
N MET A 143 2.22 7.86 3.39
CA MET A 143 1.00 8.38 4.00
C MET A 143 1.22 9.75 4.66
N GLU A 144 2.36 9.97 5.32
CA GLU A 144 2.72 11.28 5.85
C GLU A 144 2.82 12.33 4.75
N TYR A 145 3.41 11.99 3.60
CA TYR A 145 3.43 12.84 2.42
C TYR A 145 2.04 13.12 1.87
N TYR A 146 1.24 12.08 1.65
CA TYR A 146 -0.11 12.19 1.07
C TYR A 146 -1.02 13.09 1.91
N TYR A 147 -1.00 12.93 3.23
CA TYR A 147 -1.80 13.72 4.16
C TYR A 147 -1.12 15.04 4.59
N LYS A 148 0.08 15.33 4.06
CA LYS A 148 0.87 16.53 4.38
C LYS A 148 1.17 16.68 5.88
N VAL A 149 1.40 15.56 6.55
CA VAL A 149 1.79 15.48 7.96
C VAL A 149 3.26 15.88 8.12
N THR A 150 4.10 15.44 7.19
CA THR A 150 5.54 15.74 7.16
C THR A 150 5.90 16.34 5.81
N PRO A 151 6.69 17.44 5.77
CA PRO A 151 7.20 18.02 4.52
C PRO A 151 8.09 17.03 3.75
N GLU A 152 8.04 17.08 2.42
CA GLU A 152 8.79 16.16 1.54
C GLU A 152 10.30 16.16 1.83
N ASN A 153 10.89 17.30 2.09
CA ASN A 153 12.33 17.43 2.39
C ASN A 153 12.74 16.83 3.75
N GLU A 154 11.80 16.49 4.61
CA GLU A 154 12.06 15.75 5.85
C GLU A 154 11.89 14.24 5.66
N LEU A 155 11.09 13.82 4.68
CA LEU A 155 10.86 12.40 4.33
C LEU A 155 11.98 11.83 3.46
N ILE A 156 12.47 12.65 2.52
CA ILE A 156 13.53 12.25 1.59
C ILE A 156 14.85 12.87 2.06
N THR A 157 15.51 12.22 3.00
CA THR A 157 16.78 12.70 3.61
C THR A 157 18.03 12.14 2.94
N GLY A 158 17.89 11.11 2.09
CA GLY A 158 18.99 10.45 1.37
C GLY A 158 19.10 10.93 -0.08
N SER A 159 20.33 10.97 -0.61
CA SER A 159 20.57 10.98 -2.05
C SER A 159 20.63 9.55 -2.56
N ALA A 160 19.98 9.26 -3.69
CA ALA A 160 20.22 8.01 -4.39
C ALA A 160 21.71 7.97 -4.76
N SER A 161 22.44 6.98 -4.26
CA SER A 161 23.77 6.69 -4.79
C SER A 161 23.59 6.22 -6.24
N ASP A 162 24.42 6.74 -7.15
CA ASP A 162 24.51 6.17 -8.49
C ASP A 162 24.63 4.66 -8.36
N ILE A 163 23.71 3.96 -9.01
CA ILE A 163 23.87 2.52 -9.21
C ILE A 163 25.13 2.42 -10.07
N GLY A 164 26.27 2.20 -9.41
CA GLY A 164 27.50 1.94 -10.11
C GLY A 164 27.19 0.92 -11.19
N THR A 165 27.67 1.13 -12.39
CA THR A 165 27.59 0.17 -13.49
C THR A 165 28.24 -1.13 -13.05
N GLY A 166 27.52 -1.89 -12.22
CA GLY A 166 27.88 -3.22 -11.79
C GLY A 166 27.97 -4.05 -13.06
N SER A 167 29.16 -4.53 -13.34
CA SER A 167 29.41 -5.52 -14.39
C SER A 167 28.30 -6.55 -14.36
N ASN A 168 27.65 -6.77 -15.50
CA ASN A 168 26.74 -7.85 -15.77
C ASN A 168 27.32 -9.18 -15.26
N GLY A 169 26.96 -9.56 -14.05
CA GLY A 169 27.01 -10.94 -13.60
C GLY A 169 25.71 -11.56 -14.06
N GLY A 170 25.81 -12.39 -15.10
CA GLY A 170 24.66 -13.05 -15.69
C GLY A 170 23.90 -13.89 -14.68
N ASP A 171 22.63 -14.09 -15.00
CA ASP A 171 21.64 -14.95 -14.35
C ASP A 171 22.14 -16.36 -14.07
#